data_e30ab9e71bdfa3c4228fa3feaeb3c32b
#
_entry.id   e30ab9e71bdfa3c4228fa3feaeb3c32b
#
_cell.length_a   1.000
_cell.length_b   1.000
_cell.length_c   1.000
_cell.angle_alpha   90.00
_cell.angle_beta   90.00
_cell.angle_gamma   90.00
#
_symmetry.space_group_name_H-M   'P 1'
#
loop_
_entity.id
_entity.type
_entity.pdbx_description
1 polymer ?
#
loop_
_entity_poly.entity_id
_entity_poly.type
_entity_poly.pdbx_seq_one_letter_code
_entity_poly.pdbx_strand_id
1 'polypeptide(L)'
;YFKKYEKLAGMTGTAQTEAEEFLEIYGLSVIEIPTNKTMIRLDRNDQIYKTSEEKYEAVLNLVKSKYQNGQPLLIGTTSIEKSNFISEILTKAELPHNVLNAKNHENEAEIIALAGKPFQITVATNMAGRGTDIKLGGNPEVDKNFSDSDYQKVIELGGLCIIGTERHESR
;
A
#
# COMPACT_ATOMS: atom_id res chain seq x y z
N TYR A 1 22.85 -2.77 -20.41
CA TYR A 1 23.62 -2.21 -19.30
C TYR A 1 23.91 -3.28 -18.24
N PHE A 2 22.92 -3.90 -17.65
CA PHE A 2 23.07 -4.87 -16.54
C PHE A 2 23.94 -6.09 -16.87
N LYS A 3 23.96 -6.56 -18.11
CA LYS A 3 24.84 -7.64 -18.57
C LYS A 3 26.36 -7.31 -18.53
N LYS A 4 26.74 -6.07 -18.22
CA LYS A 4 28.14 -5.66 -18.07
C LYS A 4 28.71 -6.01 -16.68
N TYR A 5 27.87 -6.37 -15.73
CA TYR A 5 28.32 -6.76 -14.40
C TYR A 5 28.66 -8.24 -14.38
N GLU A 6 29.81 -8.59 -13.79
CA GLU A 6 30.25 -9.98 -13.62
C GLU A 6 29.34 -10.73 -12.63
N LYS A 7 28.83 -10.01 -11.63
CA LYS A 7 27.85 -10.51 -10.65
C LYS A 7 26.66 -9.61 -10.65
N LEU A 8 25.50 -10.17 -10.89
CA LEU A 8 24.22 -9.49 -10.87
C LEU A 8 23.25 -10.27 -10.00
N ALA A 9 22.63 -9.61 -9.04
CA ALA A 9 21.56 -10.18 -8.23
C ALA A 9 20.55 -9.08 -7.88
N GLY A 10 19.34 -9.46 -7.52
CA GLY A 10 18.29 -8.56 -7.10
C GLY A 10 17.32 -9.26 -6.15
N MET A 11 16.53 -8.49 -5.44
CA MET A 11 15.46 -9.00 -4.56
C MET A 11 14.17 -8.24 -4.84
N THR A 12 13.09 -8.97 -5.00
CA THR A 12 11.76 -8.40 -5.20
C THR A 12 10.69 -9.40 -4.78
N GLY A 13 9.53 -8.91 -4.37
CA GLY A 13 8.38 -9.75 -4.04
C GLY A 13 7.62 -10.31 -5.26
N THR A 14 8.00 -9.95 -6.50
CA THR A 14 7.26 -10.27 -7.73
C THR A 14 8.11 -10.92 -8.82
N ALA A 15 9.27 -11.47 -8.49
CA ALA A 15 10.19 -12.06 -9.48
C ALA A 15 9.66 -13.35 -10.12
N GLN A 16 8.87 -14.14 -9.41
CA GLN A 16 8.45 -15.46 -9.86
C GLN A 16 7.62 -15.42 -11.14
N THR A 17 6.79 -14.41 -11.33
CA THR A 17 5.97 -14.24 -12.54
C THR A 17 6.80 -13.95 -13.78
N GLU A 18 8.02 -13.42 -13.63
CA GLU A 18 8.93 -13.02 -14.71
C GLU A 18 10.21 -13.89 -14.72
N ALA A 19 10.15 -15.09 -14.11
CA ALA A 19 11.32 -15.97 -13.97
C ALA A 19 11.94 -16.38 -15.32
N GLU A 20 11.11 -16.61 -16.34
CA GLU A 20 11.57 -16.93 -17.68
C GLU A 20 12.33 -15.76 -18.32
N GLU A 21 11.81 -14.54 -18.18
CA GLU A 21 12.48 -13.33 -18.68
C GLU A 21 13.83 -13.09 -17.99
N PHE A 22 13.90 -13.28 -16.68
CA PHE A 22 15.17 -13.17 -15.94
C PHE A 22 16.20 -14.19 -16.42
N LEU A 23 15.76 -15.40 -16.72
CA LEU A 23 16.65 -16.46 -17.21
C LEU A 23 17.13 -16.15 -18.64
N GLU A 24 16.22 -15.80 -19.55
CA GLU A 24 16.55 -15.55 -20.96
C GLU A 24 17.42 -14.31 -21.17
N ILE A 25 17.07 -13.21 -20.49
CA ILE A 25 17.76 -11.93 -20.72
C ILE A 25 19.06 -11.85 -19.92
N TYR A 26 19.05 -12.29 -18.67
CA TYR A 26 20.16 -12.05 -17.74
C TYR A 26 20.88 -13.31 -17.28
N GLY A 27 20.36 -14.50 -17.60
CA GLY A 27 20.89 -15.78 -17.11
C GLY A 27 20.69 -15.95 -15.59
N LEU A 28 19.70 -15.27 -15.01
CA LEU A 28 19.43 -15.31 -13.57
C LEU A 28 18.29 -16.27 -13.25
N SER A 29 18.55 -17.18 -12.32
CA SER A 29 17.50 -18.04 -11.75
C SER A 29 16.78 -17.31 -10.62
N VAL A 30 15.46 -17.45 -10.58
CA VAL A 30 14.63 -16.96 -9.47
C VAL A 30 14.56 -18.04 -8.39
N ILE A 31 14.87 -17.64 -7.15
CA ILE A 31 14.80 -18.52 -5.98
C ILE A 31 13.78 -17.92 -5.01
N GLU A 32 12.75 -18.69 -4.69
CA GLU A 32 11.76 -18.29 -3.70
C GLU A 32 12.29 -18.55 -2.29
N ILE A 33 12.29 -17.50 -1.47
CA ILE A 33 12.64 -17.60 -0.05
C ILE A 33 11.33 -17.60 0.75
N PRO A 34 11.03 -18.67 1.50
CA PRO A 34 9.79 -18.75 2.27
C PRO A 34 9.76 -17.67 3.36
N THR A 35 8.56 -17.24 3.72
CA THR A 35 8.35 -16.26 4.78
C THR A 35 8.74 -16.83 6.15
N ASN A 36 9.33 -15.99 7.01
CA ASN A 36 9.72 -16.39 8.38
C ASN A 36 8.50 -16.79 9.24
N LYS A 37 7.34 -16.16 9.04
CA LYS A 37 6.09 -16.48 9.74
C LYS A 37 5.02 -16.83 8.73
N THR A 38 4.05 -17.63 9.15
CA THR A 38 2.87 -17.93 8.32
C THR A 38 2.17 -16.65 7.87
N MET A 39 1.86 -16.55 6.58
CA MET A 39 1.12 -15.45 6.03
C MET A 39 -0.32 -15.47 6.55
N ILE A 40 -0.72 -14.38 7.22
CA ILE A 40 -2.09 -14.21 7.77
C ILE A 40 -2.89 -13.16 6.99
N ARG A 41 -2.27 -12.50 5.99
CA ARG A 41 -2.94 -11.53 5.13
C ARG A 41 -4.09 -12.20 4.37
N LEU A 42 -5.24 -11.55 4.38
CA LEU A 42 -6.41 -11.99 3.63
C LEU A 42 -6.47 -11.26 2.29
N ASP A 43 -6.06 -11.93 1.23
CA ASP A 43 -6.18 -11.42 -0.14
C ASP A 43 -7.58 -11.72 -0.68
N ARG A 44 -8.32 -10.67 -1.04
CA ARG A 44 -9.66 -10.77 -1.61
C ARG A 44 -9.58 -10.77 -3.13
N ASN A 45 -10.58 -11.38 -3.77
CA ASN A 45 -10.70 -11.34 -5.22
C ASN A 45 -10.97 -9.92 -5.72
N ASP A 46 -10.53 -9.65 -6.96
CA ASP A 46 -10.83 -8.40 -7.65
C ASP A 46 -12.34 -8.19 -7.77
N GLN A 47 -12.76 -6.95 -7.60
CA GLN A 47 -14.14 -6.52 -7.84
C GLN A 47 -14.20 -5.77 -9.17
N ILE A 48 -15.09 -6.20 -10.06
CA ILE A 48 -15.24 -5.64 -11.40
C ILE A 48 -16.52 -4.82 -11.46
N TYR A 49 -16.41 -3.60 -11.96
CA TYR A 49 -17.51 -2.63 -12.09
C TYR A 49 -17.71 -2.25 -13.56
N LYS A 50 -18.93 -1.88 -13.94
CA LYS A 50 -19.24 -1.45 -15.32
C LYS A 50 -18.69 -0.07 -15.62
N THR A 51 -18.71 0.83 -14.63
CA THR A 51 -18.25 2.22 -14.80
C THR A 51 -17.25 2.61 -13.72
N SER A 52 -16.51 3.67 -13.98
CA SER A 52 -15.58 4.25 -13.00
C SER A 52 -16.33 4.83 -11.80
N GLU A 53 -17.51 5.39 -12.03
CA GLU A 53 -18.37 5.98 -10.98
C GLU A 53 -18.77 4.90 -9.97
N GLU A 54 -19.31 3.78 -10.45
CA GLU A 54 -19.65 2.63 -9.59
C GLU A 54 -18.46 2.12 -8.77
N LYS A 55 -17.28 2.04 -9.41
CA LYS A 55 -16.05 1.65 -8.72
C LYS A 55 -15.69 2.60 -7.60
N TYR A 56 -15.67 3.91 -7.86
CA TYR A 56 -15.29 4.89 -6.84
C TYR A 56 -16.32 5.02 -5.73
N GLU A 57 -17.60 4.83 -6.03
CA GLU A 57 -18.65 4.75 -5.02
C GLU A 57 -18.45 3.53 -4.10
N ALA A 58 -18.14 2.37 -4.67
CA ALA A 58 -17.83 1.16 -3.89
C ALA A 58 -16.56 1.34 -3.03
N VAL A 59 -15.51 1.98 -3.55
CA VAL A 59 -14.31 2.34 -2.78
C VAL A 59 -14.68 3.25 -1.61
N LEU A 60 -15.45 4.32 -1.85
CA LEU A 60 -15.88 5.25 -0.81
C LEU A 60 -16.68 4.53 0.29
N ASN A 61 -17.62 3.66 -0.08
CA ASN A 61 -18.44 2.91 0.87
C ASN A 61 -17.58 1.97 1.72
N LEU A 62 -16.60 1.30 1.11
CA LEU A 62 -15.66 0.46 1.84
C LEU A 62 -14.80 1.27 2.81
N VAL A 63 -14.28 2.42 2.36
CA VAL A 63 -13.49 3.33 3.20
C VAL A 63 -14.30 3.81 4.40
N LYS A 64 -15.54 4.28 4.20
CA LYS A 64 -16.44 4.69 5.29
C LYS A 64 -16.66 3.58 6.31
N SER A 65 -16.97 2.37 5.86
CA SER A 65 -17.18 1.21 6.73
C SER A 65 -15.97 0.87 7.57
N LYS A 66 -14.78 0.88 6.97
CA LYS A 66 -13.53 0.57 7.66
C LYS A 66 -13.11 1.67 8.64
N TYR A 67 -13.22 2.93 8.21
CA TYR A 67 -12.92 4.09 9.04
C TYR A 67 -13.82 4.16 10.27
N GLN A 68 -15.13 3.90 10.15
CA GLN A 68 -16.06 3.87 11.28
C GLN A 68 -15.65 2.86 12.35
N ASN A 69 -15.05 1.74 11.95
CA ASN A 69 -14.54 0.71 12.86
C ASN A 69 -13.14 1.05 13.41
N GLY A 70 -12.50 2.10 12.91
CA GLY A 70 -11.16 2.49 13.30
C GLY A 70 -10.03 1.75 12.59
N GLN A 71 -10.32 0.91 11.59
CA GLN A 71 -9.31 0.17 10.84
C GLN A 71 -8.51 1.12 9.94
N PRO A 72 -7.16 1.14 10.02
CA PRO A 72 -6.35 1.95 9.12
C PRO A 72 -6.45 1.47 7.67
N LEU A 73 -6.37 2.43 6.73
CA LEU A 73 -6.52 2.18 5.30
C LEU A 73 -5.36 2.77 4.49
N LEU A 74 -4.91 2.00 3.52
CA LEU A 74 -4.00 2.45 2.46
C LEU A 74 -4.68 2.28 1.11
N ILE A 75 -4.88 3.38 0.39
CA ILE A 75 -5.51 3.39 -0.93
C ILE A 75 -4.44 3.61 -1.99
N GLY A 76 -4.15 2.57 -2.77
CA GLY A 76 -3.16 2.59 -3.84
C GLY A 76 -3.75 3.06 -5.17
N THR A 77 -3.09 4.01 -5.80
CA THR A 77 -3.45 4.54 -7.13
C THR A 77 -2.26 4.44 -8.09
N THR A 78 -2.51 4.43 -9.39
CA THR A 78 -1.47 4.29 -10.43
C THR A 78 -0.92 5.63 -10.92
N SER A 79 -1.56 6.75 -10.59
CA SER A 79 -1.10 8.09 -10.98
C SER A 79 -1.42 9.17 -9.94
N ILE A 80 -0.75 10.31 -10.07
CA ILE A 80 -0.98 11.48 -9.21
C ILE A 80 -2.40 12.03 -9.42
N GLU A 81 -2.89 12.06 -10.65
CA GLU A 81 -4.24 12.53 -10.99
C GLU A 81 -5.31 11.69 -10.29
N LYS A 82 -5.15 10.35 -10.32
CA LYS A 82 -6.07 9.44 -9.63
C LYS A 82 -5.99 9.57 -8.11
N SER A 83 -4.79 9.79 -7.58
CA SER A 83 -4.58 10.09 -6.16
C SER A 83 -5.32 11.36 -5.73
N ASN A 84 -5.20 12.44 -6.52
CA ASN A 84 -5.92 13.70 -6.27
C ASN A 84 -7.44 13.51 -6.38
N PHE A 85 -7.91 12.76 -7.36
CA PHE A 85 -9.34 12.47 -7.54
C PHE A 85 -9.93 11.72 -6.35
N ILE A 86 -9.23 10.69 -5.85
CA ILE A 86 -9.64 9.98 -4.62
C ILE A 86 -9.65 10.94 -3.43
N SER A 87 -8.62 11.78 -3.30
CA SER A 87 -8.55 12.78 -2.23
C SER A 87 -9.74 13.74 -2.27
N GLU A 88 -10.16 14.21 -3.45
CA GLU A 88 -11.37 15.05 -3.59
C GLU A 88 -12.65 14.35 -3.15
N ILE A 89 -12.79 13.05 -3.49
CA ILE A 89 -13.93 12.22 -3.08
C ILE A 89 -13.97 12.10 -1.54
N LEU A 90 -12.83 11.82 -0.91
CA LEU A 90 -12.72 11.69 0.54
C LEU A 90 -12.98 13.03 1.25
N THR A 91 -12.48 14.15 0.69
CA THR A 91 -12.73 15.50 1.22
C THR A 91 -14.22 15.83 1.17
N LYS A 92 -14.92 15.58 0.05
CA LYS A 92 -16.37 15.78 -0.08
C LYS A 92 -17.17 14.91 0.88
N ALA A 93 -16.62 13.76 1.28
CA ALA A 93 -17.23 12.85 2.25
C ALA A 93 -16.84 13.18 3.71
N GLU A 94 -16.09 14.26 3.94
CA GLU A 94 -15.61 14.71 5.26
C GLU A 94 -14.75 13.65 5.98
N LEU A 95 -13.99 12.84 5.20
CA LEU A 95 -13.08 11.83 5.72
C LEU A 95 -11.65 12.40 5.80
N PRO A 96 -11.06 12.54 7.02
CA PRO A 96 -9.69 12.98 7.18
C PRO A 96 -8.75 11.98 6.52
N HIS A 97 -7.79 12.45 5.72
CA HIS A 97 -6.85 11.57 5.03
C HIS A 97 -5.54 12.29 4.71
N ASN A 98 -4.49 11.53 4.49
CA ASN A 98 -3.19 11.98 4.03
C ASN A 98 -2.94 11.52 2.59
N VAL A 99 -2.20 12.32 1.81
CA VAL A 99 -1.85 11.99 0.43
C VAL A 99 -0.33 11.88 0.29
N LEU A 100 0.12 10.70 -0.13
CA LEU A 100 1.51 10.39 -0.46
C LEU A 100 1.68 10.37 -1.97
N ASN A 101 2.35 11.38 -2.52
CA ASN A 101 2.72 11.43 -3.92
C ASN A 101 4.09 12.09 -4.08
N ALA A 102 4.67 11.99 -5.28
CA ALA A 102 6.00 12.52 -5.58
C ALA A 102 6.16 14.04 -5.39
N LYS A 103 5.09 14.79 -5.10
CA LYS A 103 5.13 16.24 -4.86
C LYS A 103 5.32 16.60 -3.38
N ASN A 104 5.10 15.67 -2.46
CA ASN A 104 5.05 15.93 -1.01
C ASN A 104 6.14 15.19 -0.24
N HIS A 105 7.38 15.19 -0.75
CA HIS A 105 8.50 14.45 -0.14
C HIS A 105 8.88 14.90 1.28
N GLU A 106 8.66 16.16 1.62
CA GLU A 106 9.11 16.72 2.90
C GLU A 106 8.41 16.08 4.12
N ASN A 107 7.15 15.63 3.95
CA ASN A 107 6.35 15.03 5.02
C ASN A 107 6.12 13.51 4.84
N GLU A 108 6.76 12.90 3.83
CA GLU A 108 6.53 11.49 3.49
C GLU A 108 6.80 10.55 4.67
N ALA A 109 7.92 10.73 5.35
CA ALA A 109 8.33 9.90 6.48
C ALA A 109 7.33 10.01 7.66
N GLU A 110 6.80 11.20 7.93
CA GLU A 110 5.83 11.43 8.97
C GLU A 110 4.47 10.79 8.64
N ILE A 111 4.00 10.97 7.41
CA ILE A 111 2.75 10.36 6.94
C ILE A 111 2.84 8.83 7.03
N ILE A 112 3.95 8.24 6.58
CA ILE A 112 4.17 6.79 6.63
C ILE A 112 4.23 6.30 8.08
N ALA A 113 4.89 7.04 8.97
CA ALA A 113 4.99 6.69 10.39
C ALA A 113 3.61 6.61 11.06
N LEU A 114 2.65 7.39 10.60
CA LEU A 114 1.29 7.44 11.14
C LEU A 114 0.30 6.54 10.40
N ALA A 115 0.61 6.08 9.18
CA ALA A 115 -0.33 5.38 8.30
C ALA A 115 -0.92 4.08 8.89
N GLY A 116 -0.20 3.44 9.81
CA GLY A 116 -0.66 2.23 10.50
C GLY A 116 -1.49 2.47 11.76
N LYS A 117 -1.75 3.72 12.16
CA LYS A 117 -2.54 4.04 13.37
C LYS A 117 -4.05 3.85 13.14
N PRO A 118 -4.82 3.59 14.21
CA PRO A 118 -6.28 3.60 14.12
C PRO A 118 -6.81 4.88 13.47
N PHE A 119 -7.88 4.75 12.70
CA PHE A 119 -8.57 5.85 12.00
C PHE A 119 -7.72 6.61 10.96
N GLN A 120 -6.57 6.07 10.52
CA GLN A 120 -5.78 6.70 9.47
C GLN A 120 -6.23 6.23 8.08
N ILE A 121 -6.39 7.18 7.16
CA ILE A 121 -6.58 6.95 5.74
C ILE A 121 -5.41 7.56 5.00
N THR A 122 -4.68 6.75 4.23
CA THR A 122 -3.56 7.21 3.41
C THR A 122 -3.83 6.87 1.95
N VAL A 123 -3.80 7.87 1.09
CA VAL A 123 -3.86 7.71 -0.37
C VAL A 123 -2.45 7.79 -0.91
N ALA A 124 -1.98 6.76 -1.59
CA ALA A 124 -0.62 6.70 -2.10
C ALA A 124 -0.57 6.35 -3.59
N THR A 125 0.36 6.95 -4.33
CA THR A 125 0.72 6.45 -5.66
C THR A 125 1.62 5.22 -5.53
N ASN A 126 1.67 4.37 -6.54
CA ASN A 126 2.45 3.12 -6.55
C ASN A 126 3.96 3.31 -6.31
N MET A 127 4.50 4.52 -6.50
CA MET A 127 5.91 4.84 -6.30
C MET A 127 6.19 5.46 -4.92
N ALA A 128 5.17 6.03 -4.27
CA ALA A 128 5.32 6.67 -2.97
C ALA A 128 5.40 5.64 -1.84
N GLY A 129 6.29 5.84 -0.89
CA GLY A 129 6.50 4.93 0.23
C GLY A 129 7.15 3.58 -0.11
N ARG A 130 7.63 3.39 -1.34
CA ARG A 130 8.28 2.15 -1.76
C ARG A 130 9.57 1.93 -0.96
N GLY A 131 9.72 0.72 -0.40
CA GLY A 131 10.88 0.38 0.45
C GLY A 131 10.78 0.88 1.88
N THR A 132 9.63 1.46 2.27
CA THR A 132 9.38 1.93 3.63
C THR A 132 8.34 1.05 4.31
N ASP A 133 8.58 0.72 5.57
CA ASP A 133 7.71 -0.14 6.38
C ASP A 133 6.60 0.67 7.05
N ILE A 134 5.35 0.25 6.88
CA ILE A 134 4.22 0.80 7.64
C ILE A 134 4.04 -0.05 8.89
N LYS A 135 4.41 0.50 10.04
CA LYS A 135 4.26 -0.18 11.33
C LYS A 135 2.82 -0.06 11.83
N LEU A 136 2.17 -1.19 12.13
CA LEU A 136 0.82 -1.22 12.67
C LEU A 136 0.80 -0.55 14.06
N GLY A 137 -0.19 0.29 14.32
CA GLY A 137 -0.28 1.11 15.53
C GLY A 137 0.56 2.39 15.47
N GLY A 138 1.35 2.60 14.42
CA GLY A 138 2.27 3.73 14.26
C GLY A 138 3.75 3.36 14.45
N ASN A 139 4.65 4.26 14.11
CA ASN A 139 6.08 4.06 14.30
C ASN A 139 6.56 4.69 15.63
N PRO A 140 6.98 3.89 16.63
CA PRO A 140 7.40 4.41 17.94
C PRO A 140 8.62 5.33 17.89
N GLU A 141 9.43 5.26 16.83
CA GLU A 141 10.63 6.11 16.70
C GLU A 141 10.29 7.55 16.24
N VAL A 142 9.14 7.73 15.60
CA VAL A 142 8.70 9.01 15.01
C VAL A 142 7.46 9.54 15.71
N ASP A 143 6.53 8.67 16.05
CA ASP A 143 5.26 9.02 16.69
C ASP A 143 5.43 9.22 18.20
N LYS A 144 5.44 10.47 18.63
CA LYS A 144 5.54 10.84 20.07
C LYS A 144 4.36 10.35 20.90
N ASN A 145 3.24 10.01 20.27
CA ASN A 145 2.02 9.51 20.91
C ASN A 145 1.80 8.01 20.64
N PHE A 146 2.88 7.28 20.33
CA PHE A 146 2.80 5.84 20.15
C PHE A 146 2.26 5.14 21.41
N SER A 147 1.39 4.17 21.19
CA SER A 147 0.84 3.33 22.26
C SER A 147 0.78 1.86 21.82
N ASP A 148 1.27 0.96 22.66
CA ASP A 148 1.13 -0.48 22.43
C ASP A 148 -0.34 -0.92 22.32
N SER A 149 -1.25 -0.17 22.96
CA SER A 149 -2.69 -0.42 22.84
C SER A 149 -3.21 -0.17 21.43
N ASP A 150 -2.63 0.78 20.66
CA ASP A 150 -3.00 1.04 19.27
C ASP A 150 -2.58 -0.11 18.37
N TYR A 151 -1.40 -0.70 18.60
CA TYR A 151 -0.97 -1.89 17.89
C TYR A 151 -1.96 -3.06 18.07
N GLN A 152 -2.31 -3.38 19.33
CA GLN A 152 -3.26 -4.47 19.63
C GLN A 152 -4.63 -4.21 19.00
N LYS A 153 -5.11 -2.98 19.09
CA LYS A 153 -6.38 -2.55 18.50
C LYS A 153 -6.41 -2.74 16.98
N VAL A 154 -5.32 -2.35 16.30
CA VAL A 154 -5.21 -2.51 14.84
C VAL A 154 -5.17 -4.00 14.46
N ILE A 155 -4.47 -4.84 15.22
CA ILE A 155 -4.47 -6.30 14.99
C ILE A 155 -5.87 -6.89 15.13
N GLU A 156 -6.62 -6.54 16.20
CA GLU A 156 -7.98 -6.99 16.43
C GLU A 156 -8.95 -6.58 15.30
N LEU A 157 -8.72 -5.39 14.71
CA LEU A 157 -9.49 -4.89 13.56
C LEU A 157 -9.11 -5.57 12.22
N GLY A 158 -8.14 -6.46 12.22
CA GLY A 158 -7.67 -7.18 11.03
C GLY A 158 -6.49 -6.52 10.31
N GLY A 159 -5.74 -5.65 10.99
CA GLY A 159 -4.54 -5.00 10.46
C GLY A 159 -4.84 -3.84 9.51
N LEU A 160 -3.84 -3.48 8.69
CA LEU A 160 -3.97 -2.45 7.66
C LEU A 160 -4.82 -2.97 6.49
N CYS A 161 -5.90 -2.26 6.17
CA CYS A 161 -6.70 -2.55 4.99
C CYS A 161 -6.08 -1.86 3.76
N ILE A 162 -5.71 -2.65 2.74
CA ILE A 162 -5.15 -2.12 1.49
C ILE A 162 -6.19 -2.21 0.39
N ILE A 163 -6.42 -1.11 -0.31
CA ILE A 163 -7.34 -0.99 -1.45
C ILE A 163 -6.53 -0.59 -2.68
N GLY A 164 -6.33 -1.51 -3.63
CA GLY A 164 -5.82 -1.16 -4.95
C GLY A 164 -6.97 -0.69 -5.83
N THR A 165 -6.90 0.53 -6.36
CA THR A 165 -7.98 1.07 -7.20
C THR A 165 -8.00 0.48 -8.60
N GLU A 166 -6.90 -0.12 -9.03
CA GLU A 166 -6.74 -0.84 -10.30
C GLU A 166 -5.44 -1.64 -10.30
N ARG A 167 -5.32 -2.54 -11.25
CA ARG A 167 -4.05 -3.23 -11.53
C ARG A 167 -3.13 -2.32 -12.33
N HIS A 168 -1.84 -2.35 -12.05
CA HIS A 168 -0.83 -1.66 -12.84
C HIS A 168 -0.50 -2.49 -14.10
N GLU A 169 -0.10 -1.84 -15.20
CA GLU A 169 0.30 -2.51 -16.44
C GLU A 169 1.56 -3.37 -16.25
N SER A 170 2.51 -2.89 -15.46
CA SER A 170 3.65 -3.69 -15.01
C SER A 170 3.26 -4.49 -13.75
N ARG A 171 3.41 -5.79 -13.84
CA ARG A 171 3.16 -6.73 -12.72
C ARG A 171 4.22 -6.60 -11.63
#